data_7ee200522752e213a92ad816f5fa5021
#
_entry.id   7ee200522752e213a92ad816f5fa5021
#
_cell.length_a   1.000
_cell.length_b   1.000
_cell.length_c   1.000
_cell.angle_alpha   90.00
_cell.angle_beta   90.00
_cell.angle_gamma   90.00
#
_symmetry.space_group_name_H-M   'P 1'
#
loop_
_entity.id
_entity.type
_entity.pdbx_description
1 polymer ?
#
loop_
_entity_poly.entity_id
_entity_poly.type
_entity_poly.pdbx_seq_one_letter_code
_entity_poly.pdbx_strand_id
1 'polypeptide(L)'
;MKETDALDEYILQHIDEEGDYLKALYRATHVKLLRPRMASGHLQGRMLKMFVQMIRPRQVLEIGTYSGYSALCLAEGLEEGATLHTFEINDEQEDFTRPWLEGSPYAGKIKFYIGDALKLLPGMNITFDLAFVDGDKRKYIEYYEMVLEKLSPGGYIIADNTLWDGH
;
A
#
# COMPACT_ATOMS: atom_id res chain seq x y z
N MET A 1 22.78 -22.76 -0.24
CA MET A 1 21.66 -21.92 -0.78
C MET A 1 20.42 -22.40 -0.04
N LYS A 2 19.72 -21.50 0.63
CA LYS A 2 18.49 -21.89 1.35
C LYS A 2 17.39 -22.12 0.31
N GLU A 3 16.54 -23.13 0.55
CA GLU A 3 15.42 -23.48 -0.37
C GLU A 3 14.50 -22.27 -0.68
N THR A 4 14.39 -21.32 0.26
CA THR A 4 13.70 -20.04 0.12
C THR A 4 14.24 -19.18 -1.03
N ASP A 5 15.57 -19.17 -1.23
CA ASP A 5 16.20 -18.31 -2.26
C ASP A 5 15.86 -18.77 -3.69
N ALA A 6 15.72 -20.07 -3.92
CA ALA A 6 15.39 -20.62 -5.22
C ALA A 6 13.92 -20.38 -5.61
N LEU A 7 13.01 -20.43 -4.63
CA LEU A 7 11.60 -20.13 -4.85
C LEU A 7 11.40 -18.62 -5.14
N ASP A 8 12.03 -17.77 -4.35
CA ASP A 8 11.97 -16.32 -4.54
C ASP A 8 12.52 -15.92 -5.91
N GLU A 9 13.64 -16.51 -6.33
CA GLU A 9 14.22 -16.27 -7.66
C GLU A 9 13.27 -16.74 -8.77
N TYR A 10 12.67 -17.93 -8.63
CA TYR A 10 11.67 -18.43 -9.59
C TYR A 10 10.48 -17.46 -9.71
N ILE A 11 9.92 -17.02 -8.58
CA ILE A 11 8.78 -16.11 -8.54
C ILE A 11 9.13 -14.80 -9.25
N LEU A 12 10.26 -14.19 -8.90
CA LEU A 12 10.70 -12.91 -9.47
C LEU A 12 10.97 -12.98 -10.97
N GLN A 13 11.34 -14.16 -11.51
CA GLN A 13 11.51 -14.38 -12.96
C GLN A 13 10.19 -14.56 -13.72
N HIS A 14 9.07 -14.82 -13.02
CA HIS A 14 7.79 -15.18 -13.63
C HIS A 14 6.66 -14.19 -13.35
N ILE A 15 6.91 -13.15 -12.53
CA ILE A 15 5.96 -12.07 -12.29
C ILE A 15 6.25 -10.87 -13.20
N ASP A 16 5.27 -9.99 -13.38
CA ASP A 16 5.43 -8.74 -14.11
C ASP A 16 6.58 -7.90 -13.54
N GLU A 17 7.32 -7.23 -14.40
CA GLU A 17 8.34 -6.27 -13.97
C GLU A 17 7.70 -5.10 -13.20
N GLU A 18 8.44 -4.59 -12.20
CA GLU A 18 8.00 -3.44 -11.41
C GLU A 18 8.14 -2.09 -12.14
N GLY A 19 8.90 -2.05 -13.24
CA GLY A 19 9.19 -0.83 -13.98
C GLY A 19 10.25 0.06 -13.30
N ASP A 20 10.81 0.99 -14.08
CA ASP A 20 11.97 1.79 -13.63
C ASP A 20 11.63 2.75 -12.49
N TYR A 21 10.41 3.27 -12.45
CA TYR A 21 10.00 4.22 -11.41
C TYR A 21 9.95 3.55 -10.03
N LEU A 22 9.35 2.37 -9.92
CA LEU A 22 9.31 1.61 -8.67
C LEU A 22 10.69 1.10 -8.27
N LYS A 23 11.53 0.66 -9.22
CA LYS A 23 12.94 0.31 -8.97
C LYS A 23 13.71 1.49 -8.37
N ALA A 24 13.52 2.69 -8.92
CA ALA A 24 14.16 3.90 -8.43
C ALA A 24 13.68 4.27 -7.01
N LEU A 25 12.37 4.21 -6.76
CA LEU A 25 11.80 4.43 -5.43
C LEU A 25 12.33 3.40 -4.42
N TYR A 26 12.33 2.12 -4.76
CA TYR A 26 12.83 1.05 -3.89
C TYR A 26 14.30 1.27 -3.51
N ARG A 27 15.13 1.61 -4.51
CA ARG A 27 16.53 1.99 -4.26
C ARG A 27 16.65 3.22 -3.36
N ALA A 28 15.89 4.29 -3.63
CA ALA A 28 15.91 5.51 -2.83
C ALA A 28 15.49 5.24 -1.37
N THR A 29 14.49 4.39 -1.16
CA THR A 29 14.05 3.92 0.16
C THR A 29 15.21 3.28 0.92
N HIS A 30 15.96 2.38 0.28
CA HIS A 30 17.10 1.69 0.90
C HIS A 30 18.30 2.62 1.20
N VAL A 31 18.46 3.68 0.43
CA VAL A 31 19.57 4.62 0.59
C VAL A 31 19.26 5.71 1.63
N LYS A 32 17.99 6.14 1.72
CA LYS A 32 17.62 7.34 2.47
C LYS A 32 16.81 7.07 3.74
N LEU A 33 16.09 5.95 3.85
CA LEU A 33 15.24 5.67 4.99
C LEU A 33 15.87 4.69 5.97
N LEU A 34 15.58 4.89 7.27
CA LEU A 34 16.19 4.12 8.35
C LEU A 34 15.72 2.64 8.40
N ARG A 35 14.54 2.35 7.90
CA ARG A 35 13.93 1.01 7.96
C ARG A 35 13.49 0.52 6.58
N PRO A 36 14.39 0.41 5.61
CA PRO A 36 14.02 0.14 4.21
C PRO A 36 13.25 -1.18 4.02
N ARG A 37 13.43 -2.14 4.93
CA ARG A 37 12.72 -3.44 4.91
C ARG A 37 11.21 -3.34 5.19
N MET A 38 10.72 -2.16 5.63
CA MET A 38 9.29 -1.91 5.79
C MET A 38 8.59 -1.63 4.45
N ALA A 39 9.34 -1.33 3.39
CA ALA A 39 8.74 -1.17 2.08
C ALA A 39 8.32 -2.54 1.53
N SER A 40 7.14 -2.57 0.97
CA SER A 40 6.64 -3.70 0.19
C SER A 40 7.63 -4.14 -0.85
N GLY A 41 7.89 -5.13 -1.33
CA GLY A 41 8.85 -5.45 -2.39
C GLY A 41 8.14 -5.70 -3.71
N HIS A 42 8.91 -6.09 -4.70
CA HIS A 42 8.44 -6.36 -6.05
C HIS A 42 7.27 -7.38 -6.06
N LEU A 43 7.41 -8.53 -5.40
CA LEU A 43 6.36 -9.55 -5.35
C LEU A 43 5.05 -9.00 -4.75
N GLN A 44 5.12 -8.42 -3.55
CA GLN A 44 3.94 -7.88 -2.88
C GLN A 44 3.30 -6.76 -3.70
N GLY A 45 4.11 -5.88 -4.29
CA GLY A 45 3.61 -4.81 -5.15
C GLY A 45 2.84 -5.34 -6.36
N ARG A 46 3.34 -6.39 -7.02
CA ARG A 46 2.63 -7.02 -8.14
C ARG A 46 1.35 -7.72 -7.71
N MET A 47 1.34 -8.35 -6.53
CA MET A 47 0.12 -8.93 -5.95
C MET A 47 -0.93 -7.86 -5.66
N LEU A 48 -0.56 -6.73 -5.06
CA LEU A 48 -1.48 -5.62 -4.80
C LEU A 48 -2.08 -5.07 -6.09
N LYS A 49 -1.26 -4.84 -7.12
CA LYS A 49 -1.74 -4.44 -8.46
C LYS A 49 -2.73 -5.47 -9.01
N MET A 50 -2.40 -6.75 -8.95
CA MET A 50 -3.27 -7.84 -9.43
C MET A 50 -4.62 -7.84 -8.71
N PHE A 51 -4.64 -7.72 -7.39
CA PHE A 51 -5.89 -7.65 -6.62
C PHE A 51 -6.74 -6.46 -7.02
N VAL A 52 -6.13 -5.28 -7.20
CA VAL A 52 -6.85 -4.09 -7.68
C VAL A 52 -7.45 -4.34 -9.07
N GLN A 53 -6.71 -4.94 -9.98
CA GLN A 53 -7.22 -5.27 -11.32
C GLN A 53 -8.34 -6.31 -11.31
N MET A 54 -8.29 -7.28 -10.38
CA MET A 54 -9.34 -8.31 -10.23
C MET A 54 -10.62 -7.75 -9.60
N ILE A 55 -10.46 -6.90 -8.57
CA ILE A 55 -11.58 -6.34 -7.78
C ILE A 55 -12.20 -5.13 -8.51
N ARG A 56 -11.38 -4.35 -9.23
CA ARG A 56 -11.78 -3.09 -9.92
C ARG A 56 -12.45 -2.08 -8.97
N PRO A 57 -11.82 -1.78 -7.83
CA PRO A 57 -12.39 -0.87 -6.84
C PRO A 57 -12.42 0.56 -7.37
N ARG A 58 -13.44 1.32 -6.98
CA ARG A 58 -13.52 2.77 -7.26
C ARG A 58 -12.84 3.59 -6.18
N GLN A 59 -12.94 3.14 -4.94
CA GLN A 59 -12.35 3.81 -3.78
C GLN A 59 -11.50 2.80 -3.02
N VAL A 60 -10.21 3.07 -2.92
CA VAL A 60 -9.25 2.24 -2.20
C VAL A 60 -8.72 3.00 -1.01
N LEU A 61 -8.66 2.32 0.14
CA LEU A 61 -8.01 2.79 1.35
C LEU A 61 -6.68 2.07 1.54
N GLU A 62 -5.65 2.81 1.91
CA GLU A 62 -4.40 2.26 2.43
C GLU A 62 -4.07 2.91 3.78
N ILE A 63 -3.78 2.08 4.79
CA ILE A 63 -3.30 2.53 6.10
C ILE A 63 -1.85 2.10 6.26
N GLY A 64 -0.92 3.06 6.24
CA GLY A 64 0.52 2.83 6.25
C GLY A 64 1.14 3.05 4.86
N THR A 65 1.39 4.31 4.51
CA THR A 65 1.99 4.69 3.21
C THR A 65 3.49 4.40 3.17
N TYR A 66 4.18 4.69 4.27
CA TYR A 66 5.63 4.63 4.40
C TYR A 66 6.34 5.32 3.23
N SER A 67 7.09 4.59 2.39
CA SER A 67 7.80 5.15 1.24
C SER A 67 6.91 5.42 0.02
N GLY A 68 5.66 4.95 0.04
CA GLY A 68 4.72 5.06 -1.08
C GLY A 68 4.81 3.92 -2.10
N TYR A 69 5.61 2.89 -1.86
CA TYR A 69 5.79 1.80 -2.82
C TYR A 69 4.49 1.01 -3.06
N SER A 70 3.81 0.56 -2.00
CA SER A 70 2.51 -0.11 -2.07
C SER A 70 1.43 0.80 -2.66
N ALA A 71 1.41 2.08 -2.26
CA ALA A 71 0.50 3.09 -2.81
C ALA A 71 0.60 3.20 -4.33
N LEU A 72 1.82 3.25 -4.86
CA LEU A 72 2.06 3.30 -6.31
C LEU A 72 1.63 2.01 -7.01
N CYS A 73 1.87 0.84 -6.39
CA CYS A 73 1.44 -0.44 -6.94
C CYS A 73 -0.09 -0.58 -6.97
N LEU A 74 -0.78 -0.14 -5.92
CA LEU A 74 -2.25 -0.07 -5.88
C LEU A 74 -2.78 0.89 -6.96
N ALA A 75 -2.20 2.10 -7.05
CA ALA A 75 -2.62 3.12 -8.01
C ALA A 75 -2.37 2.70 -9.48
N GLU A 76 -1.32 1.93 -9.74
CA GLU A 76 -1.03 1.35 -11.06
C GLU A 76 -2.15 0.41 -11.53
N GLY A 77 -2.76 -0.35 -10.60
CA GLY A 77 -3.86 -1.26 -10.89
C GLY A 77 -5.23 -0.59 -11.08
N LEU A 78 -5.39 0.65 -10.62
CA LEU A 78 -6.67 1.36 -10.66
C LEU A 78 -7.10 1.75 -12.08
N GLU A 79 -8.40 1.61 -12.35
CA GLU A 79 -9.03 2.14 -13.54
C GLU A 79 -9.12 3.68 -13.51
N GLU A 80 -9.47 4.28 -14.64
CA GLU A 80 -9.70 5.71 -14.73
C GLU A 80 -10.88 6.13 -13.86
N GLY A 81 -10.74 7.24 -13.12
CA GLY A 81 -11.76 7.75 -12.19
C GLY A 81 -11.81 7.04 -10.83
N ALA A 82 -11.01 6.00 -10.61
CA ALA A 82 -10.83 5.40 -9.29
C ALA A 82 -9.79 6.19 -8.47
N THR A 83 -9.90 6.13 -7.15
CA THR A 83 -9.04 6.90 -6.25
C THR A 83 -8.49 6.02 -5.13
N LEU A 84 -7.19 6.15 -4.86
CA LEU A 84 -6.51 5.65 -3.68
C LEU A 84 -6.42 6.75 -2.62
N HIS A 85 -6.83 6.45 -1.41
CA HIS A 85 -6.66 7.28 -0.21
C HIS A 85 -5.64 6.58 0.69
N THR A 86 -4.44 7.14 0.80
CA THR A 86 -3.34 6.56 1.59
C THR A 86 -2.96 7.45 2.76
N PHE A 87 -2.77 6.84 3.94
CA PHE A 87 -2.56 7.52 5.22
C PHE A 87 -1.20 7.16 5.81
N GLU A 88 -0.43 8.17 6.17
CA GLU A 88 0.83 8.05 6.90
C GLU A 88 0.76 8.79 8.22
N ILE A 89 1.01 8.07 9.31
CA ILE A 89 0.96 8.65 10.67
C ILE A 89 2.23 9.44 11.02
N ASN A 90 3.36 9.08 10.42
CA ASN A 90 4.64 9.73 10.66
C ASN A 90 4.84 10.89 9.67
N ASP A 91 4.72 12.12 10.14
CA ASP A 91 4.88 13.33 9.35
C ASP A 91 6.32 13.52 8.81
N GLU A 92 7.33 12.96 9.49
CA GLU A 92 8.72 12.97 8.99
C GLU A 92 8.89 12.23 7.65
N GLN A 93 7.96 11.33 7.30
CA GLN A 93 7.97 10.61 6.02
C GLN A 93 7.49 11.47 4.84
N GLU A 94 6.79 12.56 5.11
CA GLU A 94 6.15 13.39 4.07
C GLU A 94 7.16 13.90 3.05
N ASP A 95 8.28 14.45 3.50
CA ASP A 95 9.31 15.05 2.64
C ASP A 95 9.94 14.03 1.68
N PHE A 96 10.01 12.76 2.09
CA PHE A 96 10.48 11.69 1.22
C PHE A 96 9.37 11.18 0.30
N THR A 97 8.19 10.91 0.83
CA THR A 97 7.12 10.14 0.15
C THR A 97 6.33 11.01 -0.82
N ARG A 98 5.96 12.24 -0.45
CA ARG A 98 5.14 13.13 -1.27
C ARG A 98 5.71 13.38 -2.67
N PRO A 99 7.01 13.70 -2.86
CA PRO A 99 7.57 13.88 -4.19
C PRO A 99 7.49 12.63 -5.10
N TRP A 100 7.57 11.44 -4.51
CA TRP A 100 7.43 10.19 -5.27
C TRP A 100 5.99 9.94 -5.71
N LEU A 101 5.02 10.23 -4.86
CA LEU A 101 3.60 10.08 -5.21
C LEU A 101 3.17 11.10 -6.26
N GLU A 102 3.50 12.38 -6.06
CA GLU A 102 3.13 13.48 -6.95
C GLU A 102 3.89 13.45 -8.29
N GLY A 103 5.12 12.95 -8.32
CA GLY A 103 5.92 12.80 -9.54
C GLY A 103 5.60 11.54 -10.33
N SER A 104 4.72 10.67 -9.84
CA SER A 104 4.40 9.41 -10.47
C SER A 104 3.42 9.56 -11.65
N PRO A 105 3.40 8.60 -12.60
CA PRO A 105 2.35 8.54 -13.63
C PRO A 105 0.94 8.40 -13.05
N TYR A 106 0.81 8.04 -11.77
CA TYR A 106 -0.45 7.74 -11.09
C TYR A 106 -0.88 8.84 -10.12
N ALA A 107 -0.18 9.98 -10.08
CA ALA A 107 -0.43 11.08 -9.13
C ALA A 107 -1.90 11.52 -9.08
N GLY A 108 -2.57 11.58 -10.25
CA GLY A 108 -3.98 11.97 -10.33
C GLY A 108 -4.97 11.00 -9.68
N LYS A 109 -4.53 9.77 -9.36
CA LYS A 109 -5.34 8.73 -8.71
C LYS A 109 -5.10 8.65 -7.20
N ILE A 110 -4.10 9.37 -6.65
CA ILE A 110 -3.64 9.23 -5.26
C ILE A 110 -4.00 10.48 -4.46
N LYS A 111 -4.61 10.26 -3.30
CA LYS A 111 -4.80 11.26 -2.25
C LYS A 111 -4.00 10.84 -1.03
N PHE A 112 -2.96 11.60 -0.73
CA PHE A 112 -2.04 11.33 0.37
C PHE A 112 -2.36 12.21 1.57
N TYR A 113 -2.56 11.56 2.72
CA TYR A 113 -2.91 12.19 3.99
C TYR A 113 -1.85 11.92 5.05
N ILE A 114 -1.41 12.98 5.73
CA ILE A 114 -0.54 12.87 6.90
C ILE A 114 -1.41 12.93 8.15
N GLY A 115 -1.31 11.91 9.00
CA GLY A 115 -1.99 11.80 10.26
C GLY A 115 -2.53 10.40 10.57
N ASP A 116 -3.07 10.26 11.77
CA ASP A 116 -3.65 8.99 12.24
C ASP A 116 -4.97 8.69 11.49
N ALA A 117 -4.98 7.60 10.73
CA ALA A 117 -6.15 7.15 10.00
C ALA A 117 -7.38 6.97 10.90
N LEU A 118 -7.20 6.49 12.15
CA LEU A 118 -8.30 6.33 13.12
C LEU A 118 -8.96 7.67 13.49
N LYS A 119 -8.25 8.78 13.35
CA LYS A 119 -8.78 10.12 13.64
C LYS A 119 -9.34 10.81 12.41
N LEU A 120 -8.76 10.56 11.24
CA LEU A 120 -9.12 11.27 10.01
C LEU A 120 -10.30 10.61 9.28
N LEU A 121 -10.29 9.28 9.18
CA LEU A 121 -11.31 8.52 8.43
C LEU A 121 -12.75 8.70 8.94
N PRO A 122 -13.04 8.78 10.27
CA PRO A 122 -14.41 8.98 10.73
C PRO A 122 -15.08 10.25 10.17
N GLY A 123 -14.30 11.31 9.96
CA GLY A 123 -14.79 12.58 9.40
C GLY A 123 -14.98 12.57 7.87
N MET A 124 -14.55 11.52 7.17
CA MET A 124 -14.62 11.43 5.72
C MET A 124 -15.92 10.74 5.29
N ASN A 125 -16.70 11.39 4.43
CA ASN A 125 -17.90 10.79 3.84
C ASN A 125 -17.52 10.00 2.58
N ILE A 126 -16.77 8.90 2.77
CA ILE A 126 -16.28 8.01 1.71
C ILE A 126 -16.55 6.57 2.15
N THR A 127 -16.99 5.75 1.20
CA THR A 127 -17.10 4.30 1.35
C THR A 127 -16.08 3.65 0.42
N PHE A 128 -15.36 2.64 0.92
CA PHE A 128 -14.28 1.98 0.21
C PHE A 128 -14.69 0.61 -0.32
N ASP A 129 -14.15 0.23 -1.47
CA ASP A 129 -14.38 -1.10 -2.07
C ASP A 129 -13.24 -2.07 -1.74
N LEU A 130 -12.07 -1.53 -1.43
CA LEU A 130 -10.87 -2.25 -1.04
C LEU A 130 -10.12 -1.46 0.02
N ALA A 131 -9.70 -2.14 1.07
CA ALA A 131 -8.77 -1.58 2.07
C ALA A 131 -7.52 -2.45 2.17
N PHE A 132 -6.34 -1.82 2.14
CA PHE A 132 -5.06 -2.43 2.47
C PHE A 132 -4.56 -1.86 3.80
N VAL A 133 -4.37 -2.74 4.79
CA VAL A 133 -3.98 -2.37 6.15
C VAL A 133 -2.57 -2.89 6.41
N ASP A 134 -1.61 -1.97 6.47
CA ASP A 134 -0.20 -2.22 6.80
C ASP A 134 0.35 -1.15 7.76
N GLY A 135 -0.45 -0.77 8.73
CA GLY A 135 -0.10 0.20 9.76
C GLY A 135 0.50 -0.44 11.01
N ASP A 136 0.36 0.26 12.15
CA ASP A 136 0.81 -0.23 13.47
C ASP A 136 0.04 -1.50 13.87
N LYS A 137 0.77 -2.62 13.97
CA LYS A 137 0.19 -3.94 14.24
C LYS A 137 -0.59 -4.02 15.56
N ARG A 138 -0.24 -3.16 16.53
CA ARG A 138 -0.94 -3.07 17.81
C ARG A 138 -2.35 -2.49 17.71
N LYS A 139 -2.66 -1.82 16.58
CA LYS A 139 -3.95 -1.17 16.31
C LYS A 139 -4.76 -1.91 15.24
N TYR A 140 -4.41 -3.15 14.91
CA TYR A 140 -5.08 -3.88 13.82
C TYR A 140 -6.56 -4.14 14.09
N ILE A 141 -6.95 -4.36 15.33
CA ILE A 141 -8.37 -4.55 15.69
C ILE A 141 -9.15 -3.25 15.43
N GLU A 142 -8.63 -2.12 15.90
CA GLU A 142 -9.24 -0.80 15.71
C GLU A 142 -9.29 -0.42 14.21
N TYR A 143 -8.24 -0.71 13.45
CA TYR A 143 -8.26 -0.51 12.00
C TYR A 143 -9.31 -1.38 11.33
N TYR A 144 -9.39 -2.65 11.69
CA TYR A 144 -10.38 -3.58 11.13
C TYR A 144 -11.81 -3.11 11.37
N GLU A 145 -12.17 -2.78 12.61
CA GLU A 145 -13.51 -2.31 12.96
C GLU A 145 -13.86 -1.02 12.21
N MET A 146 -12.97 -0.05 12.21
CA MET A 146 -13.17 1.22 11.50
C MET A 146 -13.33 1.01 9.98
N VAL A 147 -12.48 0.17 9.39
CA VAL A 147 -12.56 -0.13 7.95
C VAL A 147 -13.87 -0.82 7.62
N LEU A 148 -14.35 -1.74 8.48
CA LEU A 148 -15.61 -2.45 8.27
C LEU A 148 -16.81 -1.50 8.22
N GLU A 149 -16.81 -0.43 9.04
CA GLU A 149 -17.84 0.61 9.02
C GLU A 149 -17.82 1.45 7.73
N LYS A 150 -16.67 1.52 7.06
CA LYS A 150 -16.45 2.31 5.85
C LYS A 150 -16.42 1.47 4.57
N LEU A 151 -16.57 0.16 4.67
CA LEU A 151 -16.47 -0.74 3.53
C LEU A 151 -17.83 -0.91 2.85
N SER A 152 -17.85 -0.90 1.52
CA SER A 152 -19.04 -1.25 0.73
C SER A 152 -19.44 -2.71 0.97
N PRO A 153 -20.72 -3.06 0.90
CA PRO A 153 -21.13 -4.46 0.87
C PRO A 153 -20.44 -5.22 -0.27
N GLY A 154 -19.75 -6.31 0.07
CA GLY A 154 -18.93 -7.07 -0.89
C GLY A 154 -17.51 -6.52 -1.12
N GLY A 155 -17.11 -5.48 -0.39
CA GLY A 155 -15.74 -4.96 -0.40
C GLY A 155 -14.74 -5.90 0.26
N TYR A 156 -13.47 -5.61 0.10
CA TYR A 156 -12.35 -6.46 0.51
C TYR A 156 -11.43 -5.74 1.50
N ILE A 157 -10.91 -6.49 2.46
CA ILE A 157 -9.83 -6.06 3.36
C ILE A 157 -8.64 -6.98 3.13
N ILE A 158 -7.48 -6.39 2.86
CA ILE A 158 -6.18 -7.07 2.82
C ILE A 158 -5.38 -6.55 4.02
N ALA A 159 -4.98 -7.44 4.91
CA ALA A 159 -4.16 -7.10 6.07
C ALA A 159 -2.79 -7.78 5.95
N ASP A 160 -1.71 -6.98 6.05
CA ASP A 160 -0.35 -7.48 5.97
C ASP A 160 0.18 -7.94 7.33
N ASN A 161 1.15 -8.85 7.30
CA ASN A 161 1.87 -9.41 8.47
C ASN A 161 0.97 -9.99 9.57
N THR A 162 -0.16 -10.59 9.21
CA THR A 162 -1.11 -11.17 10.16
C THR A 162 -0.58 -12.38 10.91
N LEU A 163 0.44 -13.05 10.37
CA LEU A 163 1.07 -14.22 11.00
C LEU A 163 2.13 -13.85 12.05
N TRP A 164 2.60 -12.61 12.06
CA TRP A 164 3.62 -12.08 12.98
C TRP A 164 4.66 -13.13 13.41
N ASP A 165 5.44 -13.64 12.46
CA ASP A 165 6.44 -14.69 12.65
C ASP A 165 5.90 -15.99 13.31
N GLY A 166 4.60 -16.23 13.24
CA GLY A 166 3.94 -17.41 13.76
C GLY A 166 3.56 -17.35 15.25
N HIS A 167 3.46 -16.15 15.79
CA HIS A 167 3.05 -15.91 17.18
C HIS A 167 1.58 -15.53 17.30
#